data_b880a4fc5fdaea7483a3d0cd60de1f40
#
_entry.id   b880a4fc5fdaea7483a3d0cd60de1f40
#
_cell.length_a   1.000
_cell.length_b   1.000
_cell.length_c   1.000
_cell.angle_alpha   90.00
_cell.angle_beta   90.00
_cell.angle_gamma   90.00
#
_symmetry.space_group_name_H-M   'P 1'
#
loop_
_entity.id
_entity.type
_entity.pdbx_description
1 polymer ?
#
loop_
_entity_poly.entity_id
_entity_poly.type
_entity_poly.pdbx_seq_one_letter_code
_entity_poly.pdbx_strand_id
1 'polypeptide(L)'
;MYPDLFKGLGLKNQDLIKYDTPLVSFDGRVMIPEGQISLLVNMEGKEVMVTFIVVSSFSPYTKILGRSWIHPVGAVPSTLHVKVKFHIEQGVAVVRGSQKVTRQCLVAVVSWKDKQVERKQTTEEASL
;
A
#
# COMPACT_ATOMS: atom_id res chain seq x y z
N MET A 1 -3.68 -2.42 -0.59
CA MET A 1 -3.94 -1.81 0.74
C MET A 1 -3.34 -2.70 1.82
N TYR A 2 -2.60 -2.14 2.71
CA TYR A 2 -1.95 -2.84 3.82
C TYR A 2 -2.84 -2.88 5.08
N PRO A 3 -2.56 -3.80 6.03
CA PRO A 3 -3.47 -4.05 7.15
C PRO A 3 -3.77 -2.84 8.04
N ASP A 4 -2.79 -1.98 8.27
CA ASP A 4 -2.98 -0.83 9.18
C ASP A 4 -4.04 0.13 8.67
N LEU A 5 -4.04 0.43 7.36
CA LEU A 5 -5.08 1.27 6.76
C LEU A 5 -6.43 0.56 6.77
N PHE A 6 -6.46 -0.72 6.43
CA PHE A 6 -7.67 -1.52 6.40
C PHE A 6 -8.38 -1.52 7.78
N LYS A 7 -7.62 -1.77 8.83
CA LYS A 7 -8.14 -1.75 10.21
C LYS A 7 -8.52 -0.32 10.64
N GLY A 8 -7.71 0.66 10.26
CA GLY A 8 -7.96 2.06 10.60
C GLY A 8 -9.24 2.63 9.98
N LEU A 9 -9.68 2.08 8.85
CA LEU A 9 -10.94 2.45 8.21
C LEU A 9 -12.15 1.74 8.81
N GLY A 10 -11.96 0.84 9.79
CA GLY A 10 -13.04 0.08 10.40
C GLY A 10 -13.59 -1.04 9.52
N LEU A 11 -12.85 -1.44 8.49
CA LEU A 11 -13.26 -2.50 7.57
C LEU A 11 -13.00 -3.87 8.18
N LYS A 12 -13.84 -4.84 7.82
CA LYS A 12 -13.75 -6.22 8.28
C LYS A 12 -13.60 -7.17 7.10
N ASN A 13 -13.08 -8.37 7.35
CA ASN A 13 -12.89 -9.38 6.31
C ASN A 13 -14.19 -9.75 5.58
N GLN A 14 -15.33 -9.68 6.26
CA GLN A 14 -16.64 -9.92 5.64
C GLN A 14 -17.04 -8.85 4.60
N ASP A 15 -16.40 -7.69 4.62
CA ASP A 15 -16.60 -6.62 3.63
C ASP A 15 -15.83 -6.88 2.33
N LEU A 16 -14.93 -7.87 2.33
CA LEU A 16 -14.07 -8.18 1.19
C LEU A 16 -14.77 -9.12 0.20
N ILE A 17 -14.54 -8.84 -1.08
CA ILE A 17 -14.89 -9.74 -2.17
C ILE A 17 -13.67 -10.62 -2.46
N LYS A 18 -13.90 -11.90 -2.70
CA LYS A 18 -12.83 -12.86 -2.97
C LYS A 18 -12.01 -12.44 -4.20
N TYR A 19 -10.68 -12.52 -4.08
CA TYR A 19 -9.73 -12.25 -5.15
C TYR A 19 -8.75 -13.42 -5.23
N ASP A 20 -8.87 -14.22 -6.29
CA ASP A 20 -8.18 -15.51 -6.42
C ASP A 20 -6.80 -15.43 -7.07
N THR A 21 -6.44 -14.27 -7.62
CA THR A 21 -5.16 -14.11 -8.32
C THR A 21 -4.03 -13.84 -7.33
N PRO A 22 -2.98 -14.68 -7.30
CA PRO A 22 -1.84 -14.40 -6.45
C PRO A 22 -1.06 -13.17 -6.92
N LEU A 23 -0.50 -12.43 -5.97
CA LEU A 23 0.38 -11.32 -6.24
C LEU A 23 1.83 -11.77 -6.11
N VAL A 24 2.69 -11.23 -6.97
CA VAL A 24 4.13 -11.52 -6.95
C VAL A 24 4.85 -10.22 -6.59
N SER A 25 5.66 -10.27 -5.53
CA SER A 25 6.49 -9.14 -5.13
C SER A 25 7.76 -9.04 -5.98
N PHE A 26 8.48 -7.92 -5.86
CA PHE A 26 9.71 -7.71 -6.62
C PHE A 26 10.81 -8.74 -6.33
N ASP A 27 10.80 -9.35 -5.15
CA ASP A 27 11.74 -10.41 -4.77
C ASP A 27 11.30 -11.82 -5.21
N GLY A 28 10.20 -11.92 -5.96
CA GLY A 28 9.68 -13.18 -6.48
C GLY A 28 8.76 -13.94 -5.52
N ARG A 29 8.50 -13.43 -4.33
CA ARG A 29 7.60 -14.08 -3.38
C ARG A 29 6.15 -13.98 -3.85
N VAL A 30 5.44 -15.10 -3.76
CA VAL A 30 4.02 -15.16 -4.09
C VAL A 30 3.20 -14.93 -2.83
N MET A 31 2.18 -14.07 -2.95
CA MET A 31 1.27 -13.76 -1.86
C MET A 31 -0.17 -13.91 -2.34
N ILE A 32 -0.99 -14.55 -1.52
CA ILE A 32 -2.44 -14.63 -1.76
C ILE A 32 -3.10 -13.48 -1.02
N PRO A 33 -3.82 -12.58 -1.73
CA PRO A 33 -4.51 -11.47 -1.08
C PRO A 33 -5.66 -11.95 -0.17
N GLU A 34 -5.99 -11.13 0.83
CA GLU A 34 -7.16 -11.35 1.67
C GLU A 34 -8.47 -11.17 0.91
N GLY A 35 -8.46 -10.31 -0.10
CA GLY A 35 -9.60 -9.99 -0.95
C GLY A 35 -9.48 -8.63 -1.59
N GLN A 36 -10.59 -8.15 -2.15
CA GLN A 36 -10.66 -6.82 -2.74
C GLN A 36 -11.86 -6.05 -2.20
N ILE A 37 -11.76 -4.74 -2.21
CA ILE A 37 -12.82 -3.83 -1.79
C ILE A 37 -12.79 -2.56 -2.65
N SER A 38 -13.97 -2.07 -3.03
CA SER A 38 -14.11 -0.81 -3.75
C SER A 38 -14.56 0.28 -2.79
N LEU A 39 -13.81 1.36 -2.74
CA LEU A 39 -14.06 2.48 -1.85
C LEU A 39 -14.09 3.79 -2.65
N LEU A 40 -14.94 4.72 -2.20
CA LEU A 40 -14.95 6.08 -2.73
C LEU A 40 -13.83 6.88 -2.08
N VAL A 41 -12.89 7.34 -2.88
CA VAL A 41 -11.71 8.08 -2.41
C VAL A 41 -11.80 9.54 -2.88
N ASN A 42 -11.65 10.46 -1.94
CA ASN A 42 -11.55 11.89 -2.26
C ASN A 42 -10.09 12.21 -2.58
N MET A 43 -9.86 12.69 -3.81
CA MET A 43 -8.54 13.04 -4.32
C MET A 43 -8.55 14.51 -4.71
N GLU A 44 -8.11 15.37 -3.79
CA GLU A 44 -8.04 16.80 -4.00
C GLU A 44 -9.38 17.40 -4.51
N GLY A 45 -10.49 16.99 -3.90
CA GLY A 45 -11.82 17.43 -4.26
C GLY A 45 -12.52 16.60 -5.34
N LYS A 46 -11.83 15.64 -5.95
CA LYS A 46 -12.42 14.70 -6.91
C LYS A 46 -12.69 13.36 -6.22
N GLU A 47 -13.93 12.92 -6.21
CA GLU A 47 -14.30 11.61 -5.69
C GLU A 47 -14.18 10.54 -6.79
N VAL A 48 -13.40 9.51 -6.53
CA VAL A 48 -13.14 8.43 -7.46
C VAL A 48 -13.37 7.10 -6.76
N MET A 49 -14.08 6.20 -7.43
CA MET A 49 -14.24 4.83 -6.96
C MET A 49 -12.96 4.06 -7.27
N VAL A 50 -12.30 3.56 -6.25
CA VAL A 50 -11.04 2.82 -6.38
C VAL A 50 -11.20 1.42 -5.80
N THR A 51 -10.79 0.41 -6.54
CA THR A 51 -10.78 -0.97 -6.07
C THR A 51 -9.40 -1.27 -5.49
N PHE A 52 -9.38 -1.63 -4.21
CA PHE A 52 -8.16 -2.00 -3.49
C PHE A 52 -8.06 -3.51 -3.35
N ILE A 53 -6.86 -4.04 -3.57
CA ILE A 53 -6.51 -5.40 -3.19
C ILE A 53 -5.90 -5.34 -1.80
N VAL A 54 -6.46 -6.10 -0.87
CA VAL A 54 -6.04 -6.09 0.54
C VAL A 54 -5.09 -7.24 0.79
N VAL A 55 -3.95 -6.93 1.36
CA VAL A 55 -2.90 -7.89 1.70
C VAL A 55 -2.63 -7.90 3.20
N SER A 56 -2.04 -9.00 3.70
CA SER A 56 -1.74 -9.17 5.12
C SER A 56 -0.28 -8.93 5.48
N SER A 57 0.52 -8.47 4.53
CA SER A 57 1.95 -8.17 4.76
C SER A 57 2.16 -6.90 5.54
N PHE A 58 3.25 -6.85 6.31
CA PHE A 58 3.70 -5.63 6.94
C PHE A 58 4.25 -4.63 5.91
N SER A 59 3.86 -3.38 6.05
CA SER A 59 4.47 -2.24 5.37
C SER A 59 4.28 -0.97 6.19
N PRO A 60 5.26 -0.08 6.23
CA PRO A 60 5.08 1.25 6.82
C PRO A 60 4.23 2.17 5.95
N TYR A 61 4.02 1.81 4.68
CA TYR A 61 3.10 2.50 3.79
C TYR A 61 1.68 1.99 3.97
N THR A 62 0.70 2.82 3.66
CA THR A 62 -0.72 2.44 3.79
C THR A 62 -1.24 1.73 2.56
N LYS A 63 -0.74 2.10 1.39
CA LYS A 63 -1.17 1.54 0.09
C LYS A 63 -0.14 1.83 -0.98
N ILE A 64 -0.25 1.10 -2.08
CA ILE A 64 0.50 1.36 -3.31
C ILE A 64 -0.51 1.76 -4.39
N LEU A 65 -0.25 2.88 -5.06
CA LEU A 65 -1.04 3.33 -6.22
C LEU A 65 -0.54 2.62 -7.47
N GLY A 66 -1.35 1.69 -7.98
CA GLY A 66 -1.00 0.90 -9.15
C GLY A 66 -1.51 1.51 -10.46
N ARG A 67 -1.16 0.86 -11.56
CA ARG A 67 -1.56 1.28 -12.91
C ARG A 67 -3.08 1.31 -13.10
N SER A 68 -3.80 0.42 -12.43
CA SER A 68 -5.27 0.37 -12.46
C SER A 68 -5.92 1.62 -11.88
N TRP A 69 -5.20 2.39 -11.06
CA TRP A 69 -5.62 3.70 -10.60
C TRP A 69 -5.04 4.83 -11.47
N ILE A 70 -3.74 4.76 -11.78
CA ILE A 70 -3.01 5.81 -12.52
C ILE A 70 -3.63 6.03 -13.90
N HIS A 71 -3.93 4.97 -14.64
CA HIS A 71 -4.44 5.06 -16.00
C HIS A 71 -5.86 5.63 -16.09
N PRO A 72 -6.87 5.10 -15.34
CA PRO A 72 -8.23 5.66 -15.40
C PRO A 72 -8.33 7.11 -14.96
N VAL A 73 -7.52 7.52 -13.99
CA VAL A 73 -7.49 8.90 -13.49
C VAL A 73 -6.72 9.82 -14.45
N GLY A 74 -5.92 9.27 -15.35
CA GLY A 74 -5.05 10.04 -16.24
C GLY A 74 -3.91 10.72 -15.49
N ALA A 75 -3.44 10.09 -14.41
CA ALA A 75 -2.38 10.65 -13.59
C ALA A 75 -1.01 10.51 -14.26
N VAL A 76 -0.16 11.53 -14.07
CA VAL A 76 1.23 11.53 -14.56
C VAL A 76 2.16 11.53 -13.36
N PRO A 77 2.78 10.39 -13.01
CA PRO A 77 3.78 10.34 -11.97
C PRO A 77 5.16 10.78 -12.48
N SER A 78 5.91 11.46 -11.64
CA SER A 78 7.30 11.82 -11.92
C SER A 78 8.18 11.47 -10.72
N THR A 79 9.10 10.55 -10.93
CA THR A 79 10.08 10.18 -9.89
C THR A 79 11.11 11.28 -9.70
N LEU A 80 11.45 12.02 -10.76
CA LEU A 80 12.39 13.14 -10.70
C LEU A 80 11.86 14.27 -9.81
N HIS A 81 10.58 14.62 -9.97
CA HIS A 81 9.95 15.72 -9.23
C HIS A 81 9.24 15.26 -7.96
N VAL A 82 9.17 13.95 -7.71
CA VAL A 82 8.52 13.32 -6.56
C VAL A 82 7.06 13.79 -6.44
N LYS A 83 6.34 13.78 -7.55
CA LYS A 83 4.97 14.29 -7.66
C LYS A 83 4.12 13.41 -8.56
N VAL A 84 2.82 13.44 -8.33
CA VAL A 84 1.81 12.88 -9.22
C VAL A 84 0.81 13.99 -9.54
N LYS A 85 0.57 14.24 -10.82
CA LYS A 85 -0.41 15.23 -11.28
C LYS A 85 -1.56 14.56 -12.00
N PHE A 86 -2.78 15.08 -11.79
CA PHE A 86 -3.96 14.62 -12.51
C PHE A 86 -4.98 15.75 -12.65
N HIS A 87 -5.83 15.64 -13.66
CA HIS A 87 -6.86 16.65 -13.92
C HIS A 87 -8.04 16.49 -12.96
N ILE A 88 -8.51 17.63 -12.46
CA ILE A 88 -9.77 17.77 -11.72
C ILE A 88 -10.60 18.87 -12.37
N GLU A 89 -11.87 19.01 -11.97
CA GLU A 89 -12.76 20.03 -12.54
C GLU A 89 -12.24 21.45 -12.39
N GLN A 90 -11.51 21.74 -11.33
CA GLN A 90 -10.95 23.05 -11.01
C GLN A 90 -9.56 23.30 -11.57
N GLY A 91 -9.00 22.36 -12.34
CA GLY A 91 -7.67 22.48 -12.92
C GLY A 91 -6.82 21.22 -12.78
N VAL A 92 -5.63 21.36 -12.21
CA VAL A 92 -4.69 20.26 -12.03
C VAL A 92 -4.39 20.08 -10.54
N ALA A 93 -4.62 18.87 -10.03
CA ALA A 93 -4.25 18.49 -8.68
C ALA A 93 -2.82 17.92 -8.67
N VAL A 94 -2.10 18.18 -7.59
CA VAL A 94 -0.73 17.72 -7.40
C VAL A 94 -0.63 17.00 -6.05
N VAL A 95 -0.20 15.74 -6.08
CA VAL A 95 0.17 15.00 -4.86
C VAL A 95 1.68 14.94 -4.79
N ARG A 96 2.24 15.49 -3.71
CA ARG A 96 3.70 15.57 -3.52
C ARG A 96 4.19 14.46 -2.61
N GLY A 97 5.32 13.86 -2.97
CA GLY A 97 6.03 12.95 -2.09
C GLY A 97 6.78 13.70 -0.98
N SER A 98 7.13 12.99 0.06
CA SER A 98 7.90 13.52 1.19
C SER A 98 9.13 12.64 1.43
N GLN A 99 10.32 13.20 1.24
CA GLN A 99 11.57 12.50 1.54
C GLN A 99 11.70 12.17 3.02
N LYS A 100 11.21 13.05 3.90
CA LYS A 100 11.22 12.82 5.35
C LYS A 100 10.39 11.60 5.72
N VAL A 101 9.16 11.50 5.21
CA VAL A 101 8.28 10.35 5.44
C VAL A 101 8.90 9.07 4.85
N THR A 102 9.48 9.16 3.67
CA THR A 102 10.17 8.02 3.03
C THR A 102 11.32 7.50 3.88
N ARG A 103 12.13 8.38 4.47
CA ARG A 103 13.21 8.01 5.39
C ARG A 103 12.66 7.33 6.65
N GLN A 104 11.59 7.86 7.23
CA GLN A 104 10.92 7.25 8.38
C GLN A 104 10.40 5.85 8.05
N CYS A 105 9.82 5.66 6.87
CA CYS A 105 9.37 4.37 6.40
C CYS A 105 10.53 3.37 6.23
N LEU A 106 11.67 3.82 5.70
CA LEU A 106 12.85 2.98 5.57
C LEU A 106 13.37 2.52 6.94
N VAL A 107 13.44 3.42 7.91
CA VAL A 107 13.84 3.10 9.29
C VAL A 107 12.88 2.07 9.90
N ALA A 108 11.58 2.23 9.70
CA ALA A 108 10.58 1.27 10.20
C ALA A 108 10.75 -0.12 9.58
N VAL A 109 11.04 -0.22 8.28
CA VAL A 109 11.30 -1.49 7.59
C VAL A 109 12.56 -2.17 8.14
N VAL A 110 13.65 -1.43 8.31
CA VAL A 110 14.90 -1.97 8.85
C VAL A 110 14.69 -2.48 10.27
N SER A 111 14.04 -1.70 11.13
CA SER A 111 13.73 -2.11 12.51
C SER A 111 12.88 -3.37 12.56
N TRP A 112 11.88 -3.47 11.70
CA TRP A 112 11.02 -4.66 11.62
C TRP A 112 11.81 -5.91 11.19
N LYS A 113 12.68 -5.79 10.20
CA LYS A 113 13.54 -6.89 9.75
C LYS A 113 14.48 -7.36 10.85
N ASP A 114 15.08 -6.44 11.59
CA ASP A 114 15.97 -6.77 12.70
C ASP A 114 15.22 -7.56 13.79
N LYS A 115 14.02 -7.13 14.14
CA LYS A 115 13.15 -7.87 15.09
C LYS A 115 12.82 -9.29 14.60
N GLN A 116 12.59 -9.48 13.30
CA GLN A 116 12.32 -10.80 12.73
C GLN A 116 13.54 -11.72 12.84
N VAL A 117 14.73 -11.19 12.60
CA VAL A 117 15.99 -11.95 12.76
C VAL A 117 16.19 -12.37 14.22
N GLU A 118 16.01 -11.48 15.18
CA GLU A 118 16.10 -11.78 16.62
C GLU A 118 15.11 -12.87 17.03
N ARG A 119 13.86 -12.80 16.57
CA ARG A 119 12.84 -13.83 16.85
C ARG A 119 13.23 -15.21 16.32
N LYS A 120 13.77 -15.28 15.10
CA LYS A 120 14.24 -16.53 14.50
C LYS A 120 15.40 -17.12 15.30
N GLN A 121 16.37 -16.32 15.71
CA GLN A 121 17.50 -16.75 16.53
C GLN A 121 17.02 -17.31 17.87
N THR A 122 16.12 -16.61 18.54
CA THR A 122 15.55 -17.07 19.82
C THR A 122 14.80 -18.40 19.66
N THR A 123 14.04 -18.57 18.58
CA THR A 123 13.32 -19.81 18.28
C THR A 123 14.29 -20.98 18.03
N GLU A 124 15.36 -20.75 17.27
CA GLU A 124 16.39 -21.77 17.01
C GLU A 124 17.12 -22.16 18.31
N GLU A 125 17.47 -21.20 19.14
CA GLU A 125 18.10 -21.48 20.45
C GLU A 125 17.14 -22.25 21.37
N ALA A 126 15.86 -21.94 21.37
CA ALA A 126 14.86 -22.63 22.17
C ALA A 126 14.60 -24.08 21.70
N SER A 127 14.86 -24.40 20.43
CA SER A 127 14.67 -25.74 19.88
C SER A 127 15.86 -26.66 20.08
N LEU A 128 16.97 -26.15 20.56
CA LEU A 128 18.15 -26.92 20.94
C LEU A 128 18.06 -27.39 22.39
#